data_7bbb13d6008e3b680a405f38c7ea7c7a
#
_entry.id   7bbb13d6008e3b680a405f38c7ea7c7a
#
_cell.length_a   1.000
_cell.length_b   1.000
_cell.length_c   1.000
_cell.angle_alpha   90.00
_cell.angle_beta   90.00
_cell.angle_gamma   90.00
#
_symmetry.space_group_name_H-M   'P 1'
#
loop_
_entity.id
_entity.type
_entity.pdbx_description
1 polymer ?
#
loop_
_entity_poly.entity_id
_entity_poly.type
_entity_poly.pdbx_seq_one_letter_code
_entity_poly.pdbx_strand_id
1 'polypeptide(L)'
;MTDTDRIQINEARIRAEFDELARIDSESFGEREMADRLKEKLAELGIQAKEDDTAEKIGGNAGNLFGTLKVGLSGTPILLSGHMDTVAPGIGKKPVFHEDGTITSDGTTVLGADDLTGVIAILE
;
A
#
# COMPACT_ATOMS: atom_id res chain seq x y z
N MET A 1 27.11 -6.03 14.75
CA MET A 1 25.66 -5.98 14.74
C MET A 1 25.15 -6.94 15.80
N THR A 2 24.59 -6.42 16.88
CA THR A 2 23.96 -7.24 17.93
C THR A 2 22.57 -7.69 17.41
N ASP A 3 22.01 -8.76 17.98
CA ASP A 3 20.68 -9.29 17.58
C ASP A 3 19.54 -8.24 17.75
N THR A 4 19.78 -7.19 18.55
CA THR A 4 18.89 -6.05 18.76
C THR A 4 18.86 -5.05 17.59
N ASP A 5 19.80 -5.11 16.66
CA ASP A 5 19.87 -4.20 15.51
C ASP A 5 19.14 -4.74 14.26
N ARG A 6 18.53 -5.92 14.34
CA ARG A 6 17.77 -6.49 13.24
C ARG A 6 16.33 -5.98 13.29
N ILE A 7 15.89 -5.39 12.21
CA ILE A 7 14.46 -5.09 12.00
C ILE A 7 13.70 -6.41 12.07
N GLN A 8 12.76 -6.51 13.02
CA GLN A 8 11.90 -7.67 13.12
C GLN A 8 10.68 -7.46 12.24
N ILE A 9 10.57 -8.31 11.22
CA ILE A 9 9.43 -8.31 10.31
C ILE A 9 8.25 -9.01 10.98
N ASN A 10 7.09 -8.36 11.01
CA ASN A 10 5.86 -8.95 11.51
C ASN A 10 5.06 -9.57 10.36
N GLU A 11 5.31 -10.84 10.08
CA GLU A 11 4.65 -11.56 8.98
C GLU A 11 3.12 -11.58 9.12
N ALA A 12 2.60 -11.72 10.33
CA ALA A 12 1.15 -11.73 10.57
C ALA A 12 0.52 -10.37 10.22
N ARG A 13 1.19 -9.27 10.55
CA ARG A 13 0.74 -7.92 10.19
C ARG A 13 0.80 -7.72 8.69
N ILE A 14 1.88 -8.10 8.02
CA ILE A 14 2.03 -8.00 6.56
C ILE A 14 0.93 -8.79 5.84
N ARG A 15 0.63 -10.01 6.28
CA ARG A 15 -0.45 -10.82 5.70
C ARG A 15 -1.82 -10.16 5.87
N ALA A 16 -2.12 -9.64 7.06
CA ALA A 16 -3.37 -8.94 7.33
C ALA A 16 -3.52 -7.67 6.50
N GLU A 17 -2.46 -6.88 6.39
CA GLU A 17 -2.40 -5.69 5.53
C GLU A 17 -2.64 -6.05 4.06
N PHE A 18 -2.00 -7.09 3.56
CA PHE A 18 -2.18 -7.53 2.18
C PHE A 18 -3.62 -8.00 1.94
N ASP A 19 -4.20 -8.82 2.83
CA ASP A 19 -5.58 -9.30 2.68
C ASP A 19 -6.57 -8.13 2.65
N GLU A 20 -6.39 -7.17 3.55
CA GLU A 20 -7.24 -5.98 3.61
C GLU A 20 -7.13 -5.12 2.34
N LEU A 21 -5.92 -4.68 2.00
CA LEU A 21 -5.71 -3.76 0.89
C LEU A 21 -5.98 -4.41 -0.47
N ALA A 22 -5.67 -5.68 -0.65
CA ALA A 22 -5.95 -6.38 -1.90
C ALA A 22 -7.45 -6.46 -2.22
N ARG A 23 -8.33 -6.45 -1.22
CA ARG A 23 -9.78 -6.49 -1.42
C ARG A 23 -10.39 -5.15 -1.80
N ILE A 24 -9.65 -4.05 -1.67
CA ILE A 24 -10.10 -2.73 -2.09
C ILE A 24 -10.01 -2.63 -3.62
N ASP A 25 -11.09 -2.21 -4.24
CA ASP A 25 -11.11 -1.93 -5.67
C ASP A 25 -10.30 -0.67 -5.97
N SER A 26 -9.30 -0.79 -6.83
CA SER A 26 -8.37 0.31 -7.13
C SER A 26 -7.82 0.25 -8.56
N GLU A 27 -8.67 -0.11 -9.53
CA GLU A 27 -8.26 0.01 -10.93
C GLU A 27 -7.84 1.46 -11.25
N SER A 28 -6.92 1.61 -12.21
CA SER A 28 -6.39 2.92 -12.62
C SER A 28 -7.52 3.93 -12.87
N PHE A 29 -7.37 5.14 -12.34
CA PHE A 29 -8.35 6.25 -12.31
C PHE A 29 -9.52 6.06 -11.32
N GLY A 30 -9.58 4.95 -10.60
CA GLY A 30 -10.62 4.62 -9.62
C GLY A 30 -10.09 4.35 -8.21
N GLU A 31 -8.98 5.00 -7.80
CA GLU A 31 -8.23 4.67 -6.57
C GLU A 31 -8.77 5.35 -5.30
N ARG A 32 -9.94 6.01 -5.35
CA ARG A 32 -10.44 6.82 -4.22
C ARG A 32 -10.50 6.06 -2.90
N GLU A 33 -11.08 4.87 -2.90
CA GLU A 33 -11.22 4.06 -1.69
C GLU A 33 -9.86 3.63 -1.12
N MET A 34 -8.95 3.21 -2.00
CA MET A 34 -7.57 2.88 -1.62
C MET A 34 -6.86 4.10 -1.02
N ALA A 35 -6.95 5.24 -1.66
CA ALA A 35 -6.31 6.47 -1.18
C ALA A 35 -6.82 6.88 0.21
N ASP A 36 -8.12 6.80 0.43
CA ASP A 36 -8.71 7.12 1.73
C ASP A 36 -8.24 6.14 2.81
N ARG A 37 -8.21 4.85 2.51
CA ARG A 37 -7.71 3.84 3.45
C ARG A 37 -6.23 4.02 3.77
N LEU A 38 -5.40 4.34 2.79
CA LEU A 38 -3.97 4.61 3.01
C LEU A 38 -3.73 5.87 3.84
N LYS A 39 -4.55 6.91 3.70
CA LYS A 39 -4.51 8.07 4.58
C LYS A 39 -4.78 7.70 6.05
N GLU A 40 -5.77 6.84 6.29
CA GLU A 40 -6.07 6.35 7.64
C GLU A 40 -4.89 5.57 8.22
N LYS A 41 -4.31 4.65 7.46
CA LYS A 41 -3.14 3.88 7.89
C LYS A 41 -1.92 4.75 8.19
N LEU A 42 -1.65 5.74 7.36
CA LEU A 42 -0.58 6.71 7.61
C LEU A 42 -0.85 7.53 8.88
N ALA A 43 -2.11 7.92 9.12
CA ALA A 43 -2.48 8.62 10.35
C ALA A 43 -2.28 7.74 11.60
N GLU A 44 -2.58 6.46 11.54
CA GLU A 44 -2.30 5.49 12.62
C GLU A 44 -0.79 5.43 12.95
N LEU A 45 0.08 5.65 11.96
CA LEU A 45 1.52 5.75 12.12
C LEU A 45 2.01 7.15 12.54
N GLY A 46 1.08 8.09 12.78
CA GLY A 46 1.41 9.47 13.13
C GLY A 46 1.83 10.34 11.94
N ILE A 47 1.55 9.88 10.72
CA ILE A 47 1.89 10.58 9.48
C ILE A 47 0.63 11.19 8.88
N GLN A 48 0.57 12.52 8.80
CA GLN A 48 -0.53 13.19 8.11
C GLN A 48 -0.25 13.21 6.61
N ALA A 49 -1.01 12.43 5.86
CA ALA A 49 -0.92 12.39 4.41
C ALA A 49 -1.54 13.64 3.78
N LYS A 50 -0.87 14.13 2.73
CA LYS A 50 -1.39 15.18 1.84
C LYS A 50 -1.68 14.55 0.49
N GLU A 51 -2.77 14.95 -0.12
CA GLU A 51 -3.15 14.53 -1.48
C GLU A 51 -3.01 15.73 -2.43
N ASP A 52 -2.44 15.51 -3.60
CA ASP A 52 -2.31 16.54 -4.61
C ASP A 52 -3.53 16.61 -5.56
N ASP A 53 -3.48 17.51 -6.52
CA ASP A 53 -4.54 17.77 -7.49
C ASP A 53 -4.43 16.93 -8.79
N THR A 54 -3.64 15.88 -8.79
CA THR A 54 -3.40 15.06 -9.98
C THR A 54 -4.69 14.45 -10.51
N ALA A 55 -5.64 14.07 -9.64
CA ALA A 55 -6.94 13.53 -10.04
C ALA A 55 -7.65 14.38 -11.08
N GLU A 56 -7.69 15.69 -10.86
CA GLU A 56 -8.35 16.65 -11.79
C GLU A 56 -7.63 16.72 -13.14
N LYS A 57 -6.32 16.57 -13.14
CA LYS A 57 -5.48 16.67 -14.34
C LYS A 57 -5.57 15.46 -15.25
N ILE A 58 -5.79 14.28 -14.68
CA ILE A 58 -5.80 13.01 -15.43
C ILE A 58 -7.20 12.42 -15.60
N GLY A 59 -8.23 13.03 -15.01
CA GLY A 59 -9.60 12.50 -15.04
C GLY A 59 -9.80 11.29 -14.13
N GLY A 60 -9.00 11.17 -13.08
CA GLY A 60 -9.13 10.17 -12.03
C GLY A 60 -9.99 10.67 -10.86
N ASN A 61 -10.09 9.85 -9.80
CA ASN A 61 -10.82 10.20 -8.58
C ASN A 61 -9.95 10.33 -7.33
N ALA A 62 -8.65 10.07 -7.44
CA ALA A 62 -7.66 10.26 -6.38
C ALA A 62 -6.37 10.88 -6.94
N GLY A 63 -5.73 11.73 -6.14
CA GLY A 63 -4.41 12.28 -6.42
C GLY A 63 -3.30 11.43 -5.81
N ASN A 64 -2.05 11.90 -5.95
CA ASN A 64 -0.91 11.27 -5.28
C ASN A 64 -0.94 11.59 -3.79
N LEU A 65 -0.57 10.62 -2.96
CA LEU A 65 -0.43 10.79 -1.52
C LEU A 65 1.04 11.04 -1.15
N PHE A 66 1.25 12.01 -0.27
CA PHE A 66 2.57 12.34 0.28
C PHE A 66 2.50 12.30 1.79
N GLY A 67 3.40 11.55 2.41
CA GLY A 67 3.60 11.54 3.85
C GLY A 67 5.05 11.84 4.19
N THR A 68 5.28 12.50 5.31
CA THR A 68 6.63 12.78 5.80
C THR A 68 6.76 12.32 7.23
N LEU A 69 7.70 11.42 7.48
CA LEU A 69 8.11 11.01 8.81
C LEU A 69 9.40 11.74 9.21
N LYS A 70 9.32 12.54 10.26
CA LYS A 70 10.48 13.23 10.83
C LYS A 70 10.94 12.50 12.08
N VAL A 71 12.12 11.89 12.02
CA VAL A 71 12.66 11.09 13.13
C VAL A 71 13.74 11.83 13.95
N GLY A 72 13.95 13.11 13.68
CA GLY A 72 14.92 13.94 14.41
C GLY A 72 16.39 13.59 14.14
N LEU A 73 16.66 12.75 13.16
CA LEU A 73 18.01 12.39 12.76
C LEU A 73 18.54 13.36 11.69
N SER A 74 19.83 13.64 11.73
CA SER A 74 20.53 14.34 10.65
C SER A 74 20.91 13.33 9.56
N GLY A 75 20.75 13.72 8.30
CA GLY A 75 21.11 12.86 7.17
C GLY A 75 20.35 13.25 5.91
N THR A 76 20.64 12.54 4.83
CA THR A 76 19.93 12.71 3.58
C THR A 76 18.55 12.06 3.69
N PRO A 77 17.47 12.77 3.35
CA PRO A 77 16.14 12.19 3.30
C PRO A 77 16.07 11.02 2.31
N ILE A 78 15.30 10.01 2.66
CA ILE A 78 15.00 8.86 1.78
C ILE A 78 13.57 9.01 1.32
N LEU A 79 13.36 8.87 0.01
CA LEU A 79 12.04 8.81 -0.60
C LEU A 79 11.69 7.34 -0.89
N LEU A 80 10.60 6.88 -0.32
CA LEU A 80 9.99 5.59 -0.66
C LEU A 80 8.76 5.85 -1.52
N SER A 81 8.56 5.08 -2.57
CA SER A 81 7.49 5.28 -3.54
C SER A 81 6.89 3.95 -3.99
N GLY A 82 5.58 3.91 -4.09
CA GLY A 82 4.80 2.80 -4.63
C GLY A 82 3.54 3.36 -5.28
N HIS A 83 2.80 2.55 -6.04
CA HIS A 83 1.54 2.99 -6.63
C HIS A 83 0.33 2.26 -6.03
N MET A 84 -0.82 2.94 -6.04
CA MET A 84 -2.07 2.47 -5.43
C MET A 84 -2.95 1.69 -6.40
N ASP A 85 -2.80 1.96 -7.70
CA ASP A 85 -3.66 1.39 -8.71
C ASP A 85 -3.26 -0.04 -9.09
N THR A 86 -4.22 -0.76 -9.58
CA THR A 86 -4.04 -2.08 -10.19
C THR A 86 -4.60 -2.08 -11.61
N VAL A 87 -4.08 -2.97 -12.44
CA VAL A 87 -4.62 -3.18 -13.79
C VAL A 87 -5.97 -3.91 -13.73
N ALA A 88 -6.75 -3.80 -14.80
CA ALA A 88 -7.98 -4.57 -14.99
C ALA A 88 -7.65 -6.01 -15.48
N PRO A 89 -8.46 -7.05 -15.11
CA PRO A 89 -9.61 -6.97 -14.22
C PRO A 89 -9.19 -6.96 -12.75
N GLY A 90 -9.58 -5.94 -12.00
CA GLY A 90 -9.17 -5.71 -10.61
C GLY A 90 -10.32 -5.40 -9.65
N ILE A 91 -11.55 -5.60 -10.08
CA ILE A 91 -12.73 -5.38 -9.25
C ILE A 91 -13.13 -6.67 -8.54
N GLY A 92 -13.36 -6.59 -7.23
CA GLY A 92 -13.75 -7.75 -6.42
C GLY A 92 -12.61 -8.74 -6.23
N LYS A 93 -11.38 -8.28 -6.10
CA LYS A 93 -10.21 -9.11 -5.86
C LYS A 93 -10.37 -9.98 -4.61
N LYS A 94 -9.99 -11.25 -4.72
CA LYS A 94 -10.04 -12.24 -3.64
C LYS A 94 -8.67 -12.93 -3.53
N PRO A 95 -7.81 -12.46 -2.62
CA PRO A 95 -6.55 -13.15 -2.37
C PRO A 95 -6.79 -14.52 -1.74
N VAL A 96 -6.06 -15.52 -2.22
CA VAL A 96 -6.07 -16.89 -1.71
C VAL A 96 -4.72 -17.19 -1.08
N PHE A 97 -4.72 -17.50 0.21
CA PHE A 97 -3.53 -17.81 0.99
C PHE A 97 -3.31 -19.30 1.04
N HIS A 98 -2.16 -19.77 0.60
CA HIS A 98 -1.79 -21.18 0.56
C HIS A 98 -0.92 -21.56 1.76
N GLU A 99 -0.91 -22.87 2.10
CA GLU A 99 -0.14 -23.39 3.24
C GLU A 99 1.38 -23.23 3.07
N ASP A 100 1.87 -23.19 1.84
CA ASP A 100 3.29 -22.98 1.52
C ASP A 100 3.72 -21.51 1.64
N GLY A 101 2.82 -20.62 2.01
CA GLY A 101 3.07 -19.18 2.16
C GLY A 101 2.84 -18.36 0.89
N THR A 102 2.51 -18.98 -0.24
CA THR A 102 2.17 -18.23 -1.45
C THR A 102 0.77 -17.60 -1.36
N ILE A 103 0.58 -16.50 -2.07
CA ILE A 103 -0.70 -15.83 -2.19
C ILE A 103 -1.01 -15.69 -3.68
N THR A 104 -2.19 -16.11 -4.08
CA THR A 104 -2.65 -16.01 -5.47
C THR A 104 -4.00 -15.30 -5.56
N SER A 105 -4.40 -14.88 -6.75
CA SER A 105 -5.80 -14.54 -6.98
C SER A 105 -6.67 -15.80 -6.99
N ASP A 106 -7.98 -15.63 -6.96
CA ASP A 106 -8.93 -16.74 -7.14
C ASP A 106 -9.11 -17.13 -8.63
N GLY A 107 -8.39 -16.49 -9.53
CA GLY A 107 -8.45 -16.70 -10.98
C GLY A 107 -9.46 -15.82 -11.72
N THR A 108 -10.28 -15.01 -11.01
CA THR A 108 -11.28 -14.13 -11.64
C THR A 108 -10.73 -12.73 -11.90
N THR A 109 -9.72 -12.31 -11.14
CA THR A 109 -9.07 -11.00 -11.25
C THR A 109 -7.56 -11.13 -11.15
N VAL A 110 -6.85 -10.02 -11.33
CA VAL A 110 -5.46 -9.91 -10.88
C VAL A 110 -5.40 -9.99 -9.35
N LEU A 111 -4.24 -10.34 -8.80
CA LEU A 111 -4.03 -10.32 -7.34
C LEU A 111 -3.85 -8.88 -6.82
N GLY A 112 -3.20 -8.03 -7.57
CA GLY A 112 -2.84 -6.67 -7.17
C GLY A 112 -1.53 -6.57 -6.40
N ALA A 113 -0.68 -7.60 -6.43
CA ALA A 113 0.62 -7.58 -5.77
C ALA A 113 1.55 -6.47 -6.31
N ASP A 114 1.39 -6.11 -7.56
CA ASP A 114 2.00 -4.95 -8.19
C ASP A 114 1.04 -3.74 -8.12
N ASP A 115 1.24 -2.78 -7.22
CA ASP A 115 2.40 -2.65 -6.32
C ASP A 115 2.01 -2.63 -4.82
N LEU A 116 0.97 -3.39 -4.43
CA LEU A 116 0.59 -3.48 -3.02
C LEU A 116 1.73 -4.01 -2.14
N THR A 117 2.61 -4.84 -2.68
CA THR A 117 3.79 -5.31 -1.95
C THR A 117 4.74 -4.17 -1.61
N GLY A 118 4.95 -3.24 -2.54
CA GLY A 118 5.72 -2.01 -2.30
C GLY A 118 5.04 -1.08 -1.30
N VAL A 119 3.73 -0.88 -1.45
CA VAL A 119 2.93 -0.06 -0.51
C VAL A 119 3.02 -0.61 0.91
N ILE A 120 2.86 -1.92 1.09
CA ILE A 120 2.94 -2.57 2.40
C ILE A 120 4.34 -2.47 2.99
N ALA A 121 5.37 -2.64 2.16
CA ALA A 121 6.76 -2.48 2.62
C ALA A 121 7.06 -1.05 3.09
N ILE A 122 6.38 -0.05 2.54
CA ILE A 122 6.49 1.35 3.00
C ILE A 122 5.79 1.54 4.35
N LEU A 123 4.65 0.90 4.56
CA LEU A 123 3.87 1.01 5.80
C LEU A 123 4.53 0.25 6.96
N GLU A 124 5.20 -0.88 6.69
CA GLU A 124 5.90 -1.72 7.68
C GLU A 124 7.19 -1.10 8.19
#